data_a09de1ec138835f50a4aa637c5b671db
#
_entry.id   a09de1ec138835f50a4aa637c5b671db
#
_cell.length_a   1.000
_cell.length_b   1.000
_cell.length_c   1.000
_cell.angle_alpha   90.00
_cell.angle_beta   90.00
_cell.angle_gamma   90.00
#
_symmetry.space_group_name_H-M   'P 1'
#
loop_
_entity.id
_entity.type
_entity.pdbx_description
1 polymer ?
#
loop_
_entity_poly.entity_id
_entity_poly.type
_entity_poly.pdbx_seq_one_letter_code
_entity_poly.pdbx_strand_id
1 'polypeptide(L)'
;MRGVMWARITTKGRAAHAGNPSAGDNAILRMMRLVGALSSYYDKALARRVSGAMKSTVNIGMFHGGHNTNVVPSACTVEIDRRLLPNEKVKDAFKELKAVVDKAGEPKTMYSVEFLTGTNGFFAPEDGQAVSAFEAVVKQQTGRKVKFLNATGVSDGRYYADDGIEIINFGPGSGAQGHAANESVPIAEMVEAAGIQLEVVRRLTGIGG
;
A
#
# COMPACT_ATOMS: atom_id res chain seq x y z
N MET A 1 4.06 1.95 10.07
CA MET A 1 3.17 2.17 8.89
C MET A 1 3.51 1.18 7.79
N ARG A 2 2.50 0.72 7.01
CA ARG A 2 2.73 -0.14 5.85
C ARG A 2 3.25 0.65 4.65
N GLY A 3 4.03 0.00 3.80
CA GLY A 3 4.35 0.47 2.47
C GLY A 3 3.27 0.09 1.44
N VAL A 4 3.42 0.58 0.22
CA VAL A 4 2.52 0.29 -0.90
C VAL A 4 3.32 0.11 -2.18
N MET A 5 2.86 -0.78 -3.04
CA MET A 5 3.35 -0.94 -4.41
C MET A 5 2.15 -1.12 -5.33
N TRP A 6 2.07 -0.30 -6.38
CA TRP A 6 1.11 -0.48 -7.46
C TRP A 6 1.82 -0.92 -8.72
N ALA A 7 1.23 -1.88 -9.37
CA ALA A 7 1.77 -2.44 -10.62
C ALA A 7 0.62 -2.72 -11.60
N ARG A 8 0.94 -2.63 -12.88
CA ARG A 8 0.04 -2.97 -13.97
C ARG A 8 0.58 -4.19 -14.72
N ILE A 9 -0.30 -5.14 -15.02
CA ILE A 9 0.00 -6.25 -15.93
C ILE A 9 -0.90 -6.08 -17.15
N THR A 10 -0.30 -6.16 -18.33
CA THR A 10 -1.02 -6.12 -19.60
C THR A 10 -0.74 -7.42 -20.35
N THR A 11 -1.78 -8.10 -20.83
CA THR A 11 -1.66 -9.23 -21.75
C THR A 11 -2.06 -8.82 -23.16
N LYS A 12 -1.38 -9.40 -24.13
CA LYS A 12 -1.64 -9.24 -25.56
C LYS A 12 -2.28 -10.49 -26.11
N GLY A 13 -3.07 -10.31 -27.14
CA GLY A 13 -3.73 -11.35 -27.89
C GLY A 13 -3.86 -10.98 -29.35
N ARG A 14 -4.75 -11.67 -30.07
CA ARG A 14 -5.07 -11.39 -31.46
C ARG A 14 -6.58 -11.39 -31.63
N ALA A 15 -7.12 -10.28 -32.14
CA ALA A 15 -8.55 -10.15 -32.39
C ALA A 15 -9.02 -11.14 -33.50
N ALA A 16 -10.22 -11.63 -33.33
CA ALA A 16 -10.93 -12.44 -34.33
C ALA A 16 -12.44 -12.34 -34.09
N HIS A 17 -13.24 -12.75 -35.07
CA HIS A 17 -14.68 -12.85 -34.88
C HIS A 17 -15.03 -13.96 -33.89
N ALA A 18 -15.91 -13.69 -32.91
CA ALA A 18 -16.25 -14.66 -31.87
C ALA A 18 -16.89 -15.97 -32.41
N GLY A 19 -17.45 -15.97 -33.61
CA GLY A 19 -17.92 -17.19 -34.28
C GLY A 19 -16.80 -18.15 -34.73
N ASN A 20 -15.54 -17.67 -34.78
CA ASN A 20 -14.36 -18.49 -35.04
C ASN A 20 -13.23 -18.08 -34.08
N PRO A 21 -13.36 -18.36 -32.78
CA PRO A 21 -12.42 -17.88 -31.76
C PRO A 21 -11.01 -18.48 -31.89
N SER A 22 -10.89 -19.64 -32.56
CA SER A 22 -9.58 -20.29 -32.80
C SER A 22 -8.69 -19.52 -33.78
N ALA A 23 -9.28 -18.64 -34.61
CA ALA A 23 -8.52 -17.72 -35.46
C ALA A 23 -7.88 -16.55 -34.65
N GLY A 24 -8.29 -16.35 -33.41
CA GLY A 24 -7.79 -15.33 -32.50
C GLY A 24 -6.86 -15.88 -31.42
N ASP A 25 -6.54 -14.98 -30.48
CA ASP A 25 -5.84 -15.32 -29.23
C ASP A 25 -6.38 -14.41 -28.13
N ASN A 26 -7.07 -14.98 -27.14
CA ASN A 26 -7.86 -14.23 -26.18
C ASN A 26 -6.99 -13.71 -25.02
N ALA A 27 -6.75 -12.40 -25.02
CA ALA A 27 -5.97 -11.74 -23.97
C ALA A 27 -6.60 -11.83 -22.57
N ILE A 28 -7.93 -11.89 -22.46
CA ILE A 28 -8.62 -12.07 -21.16
C ILE A 28 -8.30 -13.45 -20.59
N LEU A 29 -8.35 -14.51 -21.40
CA LEU A 29 -8.04 -15.86 -20.94
C LEU A 29 -6.56 -15.98 -20.50
N ARG A 30 -5.63 -15.28 -21.16
CA ARG A 30 -4.25 -15.17 -20.71
C ARG A 30 -4.19 -14.48 -19.35
N MET A 31 -4.85 -13.33 -19.19
CA MET A 31 -4.85 -12.59 -17.93
C MET A 31 -5.44 -13.43 -16.80
N MET A 32 -6.49 -14.20 -17.04
CA MET A 32 -7.07 -15.08 -16.03
C MET A 32 -6.05 -16.12 -15.52
N ARG A 33 -5.20 -16.67 -16.40
CA ARG A 33 -4.12 -17.61 -15.98
C ARG A 33 -3.08 -16.91 -15.12
N LEU A 34 -2.63 -15.69 -15.51
CA LEU A 34 -1.68 -14.90 -14.74
C LEU A 34 -2.25 -14.54 -13.37
N VAL A 35 -3.50 -14.04 -13.32
CA VAL A 35 -4.19 -13.69 -12.08
C VAL A 35 -4.40 -14.92 -11.20
N GLY A 36 -4.76 -16.07 -11.76
CA GLY A 36 -4.88 -17.33 -11.03
C GLY A 36 -3.56 -17.76 -10.38
N ALA A 37 -2.45 -17.65 -11.10
CA ALA A 37 -1.12 -17.93 -10.57
C ALA A 37 -0.72 -16.96 -9.45
N LEU A 38 -1.00 -15.67 -9.63
CA LEU A 38 -0.75 -14.65 -8.61
C LEU A 38 -1.57 -14.88 -7.35
N SER A 39 -2.88 -15.13 -7.48
CA SER A 39 -3.76 -15.40 -6.34
C SER A 39 -3.26 -16.62 -5.56
N SER A 40 -3.03 -17.74 -6.26
CA SER A 40 -2.53 -18.98 -5.63
C SER A 40 -1.19 -18.81 -4.91
N TYR A 41 -0.31 -17.98 -5.45
CA TYR A 41 0.97 -17.68 -4.82
C TYR A 41 0.78 -16.80 -3.58
N TYR A 42 0.07 -15.68 -3.71
CA TYR A 42 -0.06 -14.71 -2.64
C TYR A 42 -0.92 -15.22 -1.48
N ASP A 43 -1.94 -16.03 -1.72
CA ASP A 43 -2.72 -16.66 -0.65
C ASP A 43 -1.82 -17.45 0.31
N LYS A 44 -0.80 -18.12 -0.20
CA LYS A 44 0.17 -18.88 0.60
C LYS A 44 1.29 -18.01 1.17
N ALA A 45 1.87 -17.13 0.33
CA ALA A 45 3.04 -16.34 0.70
C ALA A 45 2.70 -15.25 1.72
N LEU A 46 1.53 -14.57 1.57
CA LEU A 46 1.15 -13.45 2.43
C LEU A 46 0.50 -13.87 3.74
N ALA A 47 -0.09 -15.07 3.82
CA ALA A 47 -0.66 -15.61 5.05
C ALA A 47 0.33 -15.61 6.23
N ARG A 48 1.63 -15.72 5.94
CA ARG A 48 2.72 -15.76 6.91
C ARG A 48 3.42 -14.41 7.12
N ARG A 49 3.09 -13.39 6.32
CA ARG A 49 3.71 -12.06 6.40
C ARG A 49 2.89 -11.16 7.29
N VAL A 50 3.18 -11.24 8.60
CA VAL A 50 2.51 -10.46 9.64
C VAL A 50 3.56 -9.78 10.53
N SER A 51 3.23 -8.59 11.05
CA SER A 51 4.03 -7.85 12.03
C SER A 51 3.09 -7.12 12.98
N GLY A 52 2.89 -7.67 14.18
CA GLY A 52 1.84 -7.22 15.09
C GLY A 52 0.47 -7.30 14.43
N ALA A 53 -0.28 -6.20 14.42
CA ALA A 53 -1.58 -6.12 13.77
C ALA A 53 -1.50 -5.92 12.24
N MET A 54 -0.31 -5.65 11.70
CA MET A 54 -0.14 -5.44 10.27
C MET A 54 -0.01 -6.77 9.52
N LYS A 55 -0.63 -6.82 8.34
CA LYS A 55 -0.50 -7.94 7.38
C LYS A 55 -0.12 -7.39 6.01
N SER A 56 0.72 -8.12 5.32
CA SER A 56 0.90 -7.94 3.88
C SER A 56 -0.36 -8.36 3.15
N THR A 57 -0.78 -7.57 2.15
CA THR A 57 -1.98 -7.87 1.36
C THR A 57 -1.76 -7.57 -0.11
N VAL A 58 -2.51 -8.24 -0.97
CA VAL A 58 -2.63 -7.93 -2.39
C VAL A 58 -4.10 -7.77 -2.74
N ASN A 59 -4.39 -6.77 -3.56
CA ASN A 59 -5.72 -6.53 -4.11
C ASN A 59 -5.60 -6.31 -5.62
N ILE A 60 -6.48 -6.91 -6.40
CA ILE A 60 -6.66 -6.60 -7.81
C ILE A 60 -7.75 -5.54 -7.86
N GLY A 61 -7.32 -4.27 -8.03
CA GLY A 61 -8.22 -3.12 -7.97
C GLY A 61 -8.93 -2.82 -9.28
N MET A 62 -8.29 -3.17 -10.42
CA MET A 62 -8.84 -2.92 -11.76
C MET A 62 -8.62 -4.12 -12.66
N PHE A 63 -9.61 -4.42 -13.51
CA PHE A 63 -9.56 -5.49 -14.49
C PHE A 63 -10.33 -5.04 -15.73
N HIS A 64 -9.63 -4.78 -16.84
CA HIS A 64 -10.20 -4.27 -18.07
C HIS A 64 -9.76 -5.10 -19.26
N GLY A 65 -10.71 -5.57 -20.09
CA GLY A 65 -10.38 -6.33 -21.28
C GLY A 65 -11.58 -6.47 -22.21
N GLY A 66 -11.29 -6.44 -23.52
CA GLY A 66 -12.31 -6.49 -24.55
C GLY A 66 -13.06 -5.15 -24.72
N HIS A 67 -13.81 -5.04 -25.82
CA HIS A 67 -14.63 -3.88 -26.13
C HIS A 67 -15.97 -4.27 -26.74
N ASN A 68 -16.12 -5.52 -27.21
CA ASN A 68 -17.37 -6.03 -27.76
C ASN A 68 -17.44 -7.55 -27.60
N THR A 69 -18.63 -8.07 -27.32
CA THR A 69 -18.88 -9.50 -27.07
C THR A 69 -18.61 -10.40 -28.30
N ASN A 70 -18.78 -9.87 -29.51
CA ASN A 70 -18.57 -10.62 -30.74
C ASN A 70 -17.12 -10.60 -31.27
N VAL A 71 -16.16 -10.10 -30.47
CA VAL A 71 -14.75 -10.00 -30.85
C VAL A 71 -13.88 -10.69 -29.79
N VAL A 72 -12.94 -11.52 -30.21
CA VAL A 72 -11.89 -12.07 -29.33
C VAL A 72 -11.01 -10.93 -28.85
N PRO A 73 -10.84 -10.71 -27.52
CA PRO A 73 -10.06 -9.59 -27.00
C PRO A 73 -8.58 -9.68 -27.36
N SER A 74 -8.02 -8.60 -27.91
CA SER A 74 -6.58 -8.48 -28.23
C SER A 74 -5.74 -7.89 -27.12
N ALA A 75 -6.36 -7.34 -26.07
CA ALA A 75 -5.67 -6.80 -24.90
C ALA A 75 -6.50 -6.98 -23.63
N CYS A 76 -5.82 -7.17 -22.51
CA CYS A 76 -6.41 -7.13 -21.18
C CYS A 76 -5.40 -6.57 -20.19
N THR A 77 -5.88 -5.76 -19.23
CA THR A 77 -5.04 -5.07 -18.25
C THR A 77 -5.62 -5.26 -16.86
N VAL A 78 -4.75 -5.50 -15.87
CA VAL A 78 -5.09 -5.47 -14.44
C VAL A 78 -4.15 -4.54 -13.70
N GLU A 79 -4.68 -3.90 -12.66
CA GLU A 79 -3.87 -3.13 -11.70
C GLU A 79 -3.97 -3.74 -10.31
N ILE A 80 -2.83 -3.79 -9.65
CA ILE A 80 -2.62 -4.47 -8.38
C ILE A 80 -2.13 -3.47 -7.34
N ASP A 81 -2.78 -3.46 -6.17
CA ASP A 81 -2.32 -2.80 -4.94
C ASP A 81 -1.72 -3.86 -4.02
N ARG A 82 -0.43 -3.77 -3.76
CA ARG A 82 0.31 -4.62 -2.84
C ARG A 82 0.69 -3.81 -1.60
N ARG A 83 0.14 -4.16 -0.42
CA ARG A 83 0.53 -3.54 0.86
C ARG A 83 1.69 -4.30 1.47
N LEU A 84 2.72 -3.56 1.83
CA LEU A 84 4.00 -4.07 2.30
C LEU A 84 4.14 -3.87 3.81
N LEU A 85 4.73 -4.83 4.49
CA LEU A 85 5.19 -4.61 5.87
C LEU A 85 6.41 -3.68 5.87
N PRO A 86 6.72 -3.01 7.00
CA PRO A 86 7.87 -2.11 7.10
C PRO A 86 9.23 -2.76 6.77
N ASN A 87 9.35 -4.07 6.96
CA ASN A 87 10.54 -4.85 6.62
C ASN A 87 10.57 -5.40 5.19
N GLU A 88 9.50 -5.16 4.40
CA GLU A 88 9.46 -5.49 2.97
C GLU A 88 9.84 -4.26 2.15
N LYS A 89 10.67 -4.44 1.12
CA LYS A 89 11.05 -3.36 0.22
C LYS A 89 10.25 -3.41 -1.08
N VAL A 90 9.83 -2.25 -1.58
CA VAL A 90 9.08 -2.10 -2.84
C VAL A 90 9.77 -2.80 -4.00
N LYS A 91 11.10 -2.63 -4.12
CA LYS A 91 11.91 -3.24 -5.17
C LYS A 91 11.82 -4.77 -5.16
N ASP A 92 11.85 -5.37 -3.97
CA ASP A 92 11.80 -6.83 -3.83
C ASP A 92 10.38 -7.36 -4.09
N ALA A 93 9.36 -6.65 -3.62
CA ALA A 93 7.96 -6.98 -3.91
C ALA A 93 7.63 -6.91 -5.41
N PHE A 94 8.17 -5.92 -6.12
CA PHE A 94 8.02 -5.84 -7.57
C PHE A 94 8.76 -6.97 -8.31
N LYS A 95 9.96 -7.30 -7.87
CA LYS A 95 10.73 -8.44 -8.38
C LYS A 95 10.00 -9.77 -8.14
N GLU A 96 9.40 -9.93 -6.95
CA GLU A 96 8.57 -11.08 -6.59
C GLU A 96 7.37 -11.21 -7.54
N LEU A 97 6.60 -10.11 -7.74
CA LEU A 97 5.48 -10.07 -8.67
C LEU A 97 5.87 -10.54 -10.08
N LYS A 98 6.96 -9.97 -10.61
CA LYS A 98 7.47 -10.37 -11.93
C LYS A 98 7.85 -11.86 -11.99
N ALA A 99 8.51 -12.36 -10.96
CA ALA A 99 8.91 -13.76 -10.90
C ALA A 99 7.70 -14.72 -10.89
N VAL A 100 6.60 -14.35 -10.23
CA VAL A 100 5.36 -15.14 -10.23
C VAL A 100 4.71 -15.13 -11.60
N VAL A 101 4.61 -13.95 -12.22
CA VAL A 101 4.06 -13.81 -13.58
C VAL A 101 4.91 -14.59 -14.61
N ASP A 102 6.22 -14.49 -14.52
CA ASP A 102 7.15 -15.21 -15.42
C ASP A 102 7.02 -16.74 -15.32
N LYS A 103 6.64 -17.24 -14.13
CA LYS A 103 6.44 -18.69 -13.89
C LYS A 103 5.04 -19.19 -14.27
N ALA A 104 4.12 -18.31 -14.61
CA ALA A 104 2.74 -18.69 -14.96
C ALA A 104 2.61 -19.36 -16.35
N GLY A 105 3.70 -19.47 -17.12
CA GLY A 105 3.76 -20.24 -18.36
C GLY A 105 3.32 -19.50 -19.63
N GLU A 106 3.02 -18.18 -19.53
CA GLU A 106 2.73 -17.39 -20.72
C GLU A 106 4.03 -16.94 -21.44
N PRO A 107 4.03 -16.88 -22.79
CA PRO A 107 5.18 -16.36 -23.50
C PRO A 107 5.48 -14.92 -23.13
N LYS A 108 6.75 -14.60 -22.87
CA LYS A 108 7.19 -13.27 -22.41
C LYS A 108 6.83 -12.12 -23.37
N THR A 109 6.65 -12.41 -24.64
CA THR A 109 6.23 -11.44 -25.67
C THR A 109 4.74 -11.09 -25.57
N MET A 110 3.95 -11.89 -24.84
CA MET A 110 2.50 -11.78 -24.77
C MET A 110 2.00 -11.09 -23.50
N TYR A 111 2.89 -10.63 -22.65
CA TYR A 111 2.55 -9.80 -21.49
C TYR A 111 3.64 -8.79 -21.17
N SER A 112 3.27 -7.79 -20.37
CA SER A 112 4.19 -6.86 -19.74
C SER A 112 3.79 -6.63 -18.30
N VAL A 113 4.77 -6.33 -17.44
CA VAL A 113 4.58 -5.94 -16.03
C VAL A 113 5.24 -4.59 -15.83
N GLU A 114 4.46 -3.60 -15.46
CA GLU A 114 4.86 -2.22 -15.27
C GLU A 114 4.76 -1.85 -13.79
N PHE A 115 5.79 -1.19 -13.27
CA PHE A 115 5.74 -0.54 -11.97
C PHE A 115 5.07 0.82 -12.12
N LEU A 116 4.00 1.07 -11.37
CA LEU A 116 3.29 2.36 -11.43
C LEU A 116 3.80 3.32 -10.37
N THR A 117 3.77 2.89 -9.11
CA THR A 117 4.26 3.69 -7.97
C THR A 117 4.49 2.79 -6.76
N GLY A 118 5.21 3.29 -5.78
CA GLY A 118 5.37 2.60 -4.51
C GLY A 118 6.26 3.35 -3.53
N THR A 119 6.06 3.05 -2.24
CA THR A 119 6.89 3.55 -1.15
C THR A 119 7.07 2.47 -0.11
N ASN A 120 8.25 2.42 0.51
CA ASN A 120 8.52 1.50 1.61
C ASN A 120 7.63 1.81 2.82
N GLY A 121 7.39 0.80 3.64
CA GLY A 121 6.86 1.01 4.98
C GLY A 121 7.98 1.40 5.95
N PHE A 122 7.60 1.85 7.15
CA PHE A 122 8.54 2.22 8.19
C PHE A 122 8.01 1.90 9.60
N PHE A 123 8.94 1.75 10.55
CA PHE A 123 8.67 1.81 11.98
C PHE A 123 9.19 3.15 12.51
N ALA A 124 8.45 3.78 13.42
CA ALA A 124 9.02 4.83 14.24
C ALA A 124 10.02 4.19 15.21
N PRO A 125 11.25 4.72 15.36
CA PRO A 125 12.19 4.24 16.37
C PRO A 125 11.62 4.53 17.78
N GLU A 126 11.57 3.52 18.65
CA GLU A 126 11.00 3.68 20.00
C GLU A 126 11.88 4.55 20.91
N ASP A 127 13.17 4.67 20.60
CA ASP A 127 14.20 5.43 21.33
C ASP A 127 14.61 6.74 20.62
N GLY A 128 13.84 7.16 19.63
CA GLY A 128 14.11 8.37 18.86
C GLY A 128 13.94 9.67 19.66
N GLN A 129 14.65 10.72 19.24
CA GLN A 129 14.57 12.03 19.87
C GLN A 129 13.16 12.63 19.77
N ALA A 130 12.53 12.53 18.60
CA ALA A 130 11.17 13.02 18.38
C ALA A 130 10.16 12.22 19.20
N VAL A 131 10.32 10.90 19.30
CA VAL A 131 9.47 10.02 20.12
C VAL A 131 9.57 10.40 21.58
N SER A 132 10.79 10.55 22.11
CA SER A 132 11.03 10.92 23.51
C SER A 132 10.44 12.30 23.85
N ALA A 133 10.61 13.29 22.96
CA ALA A 133 10.02 14.63 23.13
C ALA A 133 8.49 14.57 23.12
N PHE A 134 7.91 13.80 22.19
CA PHE A 134 6.46 13.63 22.08
C PHE A 134 5.87 12.99 23.34
N GLU A 135 6.45 11.89 23.83
CA GLU A 135 6.00 11.22 25.07
C GLU A 135 6.05 12.14 26.28
N ALA A 136 7.14 12.90 26.40
CA ALA A 136 7.30 13.84 27.52
C ALA A 136 6.24 14.97 27.47
N VAL A 137 5.96 15.52 26.29
CA VAL A 137 4.94 16.57 26.11
C VAL A 137 3.54 16.04 26.41
N VAL A 138 3.16 14.88 25.85
CA VAL A 138 1.85 14.27 26.10
C VAL A 138 1.67 14.01 27.60
N LYS A 139 2.66 13.43 28.27
CA LYS A 139 2.61 13.19 29.71
C LYS A 139 2.44 14.48 30.50
N GLN A 140 3.19 15.53 30.15
CA GLN A 140 3.13 16.82 30.83
C GLN A 140 1.79 17.51 30.66
N GLN A 141 1.24 17.55 29.43
CA GLN A 141 0.01 18.31 29.14
C GLN A 141 -1.25 17.56 29.54
N THR A 142 -1.25 16.22 29.42
CA THR A 142 -2.47 15.42 29.58
C THR A 142 -2.44 14.43 30.74
N GLY A 143 -1.28 14.18 31.36
CA GLY A 143 -1.07 13.13 32.38
C GLY A 143 -1.11 11.71 31.79
N ARG A 144 -1.41 11.54 30.51
CA ARG A 144 -1.55 10.23 29.85
C ARG A 144 -0.20 9.68 29.40
N LYS A 145 -0.10 8.35 29.33
CA LYS A 145 1.02 7.68 28.66
C LYS A 145 0.69 7.50 27.18
N VAL A 146 1.66 7.70 26.32
CA VAL A 146 1.56 7.41 24.89
C VAL A 146 1.46 5.90 24.67
N LYS A 147 0.60 5.50 23.75
CA LYS A 147 0.50 4.13 23.25
C LYS A 147 0.73 4.16 21.75
N PHE A 148 1.86 3.60 21.32
CA PHE A 148 2.15 3.46 19.89
C PHE A 148 1.33 2.31 19.30
N LEU A 149 0.73 2.54 18.15
CA LEU A 149 -0.08 1.59 17.43
C LEU A 149 0.53 1.33 16.05
N ASN A 150 0.49 0.09 15.62
CA ASN A 150 0.83 -0.29 14.26
C ASN A 150 -0.31 0.12 13.31
N ALA A 151 -0.17 1.29 12.71
CA ALA A 151 -1.17 1.80 11.77
C ALA A 151 -1.21 0.96 10.49
N THR A 152 -2.41 0.54 10.10
CA THR A 152 -2.65 -0.24 8.87
C THR A 152 -2.74 0.62 7.61
N GLY A 153 -2.92 1.93 7.77
CA GLY A 153 -2.93 2.92 6.69
C GLY A 153 -1.53 3.24 6.16
N VAL A 154 -1.50 4.22 5.27
CA VAL A 154 -0.28 4.83 4.70
C VAL A 154 -0.34 6.32 4.96
N SER A 155 0.80 6.95 5.32
CA SER A 155 0.90 8.40 5.50
C SER A 155 2.03 8.97 4.64
N ASP A 156 2.03 10.28 4.44
CA ASP A 156 3.06 10.96 3.66
C ASP A 156 4.44 10.98 4.35
N GLY A 157 4.50 10.66 5.64
CA GLY A 157 5.75 10.37 6.33
C GLY A 157 6.62 9.31 5.63
N ARG A 158 6.01 8.42 4.86
CA ARG A 158 6.72 7.39 4.07
C ARG A 158 7.76 7.96 3.08
N TYR A 159 7.56 9.19 2.61
CA TYR A 159 8.50 9.83 1.68
C TYR A 159 9.79 10.29 2.35
N TYR A 160 9.78 10.45 3.67
CA TYR A 160 10.90 10.93 4.46
C TYR A 160 11.58 9.83 5.28
N ALA A 161 10.90 8.70 5.46
CA ALA A 161 11.38 7.61 6.33
C ALA A 161 12.68 6.95 5.81
N ASP A 162 12.84 6.85 4.47
CA ASP A 162 14.05 6.28 3.86
C ASP A 162 15.27 7.23 3.99
N ASP A 163 15.05 8.51 4.31
CA ASP A 163 16.10 9.51 4.55
C ASP A 163 16.55 9.56 6.03
N GLY A 164 16.06 8.63 6.85
CA GLY A 164 16.40 8.55 8.27
C GLY A 164 15.70 9.57 9.15
N ILE A 165 14.66 10.24 8.63
CA ILE A 165 13.85 11.20 9.40
C ILE A 165 12.87 10.42 10.28
N GLU A 166 12.84 10.75 11.58
CA GLU A 166 11.89 10.17 12.53
C GLU A 166 10.47 10.64 12.24
N ILE A 167 9.54 9.69 12.09
CA ILE A 167 8.16 9.96 11.73
C ILE A 167 7.23 9.53 12.85
N ILE A 168 6.43 10.47 13.35
CA ILE A 168 5.33 10.22 14.28
C ILE A 168 4.03 10.65 13.59
N ASN A 169 3.08 9.70 13.45
CA ASN A 169 1.73 10.01 13.00
C ASN A 169 0.85 10.25 14.22
N PHE A 170 0.43 11.47 14.40
CA PHE A 170 -0.41 11.89 15.52
C PHE A 170 -1.45 12.90 15.04
N GLY A 171 -2.65 12.80 15.58
CA GLY A 171 -3.74 13.73 15.30
C GLY A 171 -4.98 13.40 16.12
N PRO A 172 -5.98 14.31 16.12
CA PRO A 172 -7.24 14.12 16.81
C PRO A 172 -8.17 13.17 16.05
N GLY A 173 -9.25 12.75 16.70
CA GLY A 173 -10.31 11.95 16.11
C GLY A 173 -10.12 10.45 16.22
N SER A 174 -11.06 9.69 15.68
CA SER A 174 -11.08 8.23 15.70
C SER A 174 -10.79 7.65 14.34
N GLY A 175 -9.77 6.80 14.24
CA GLY A 175 -9.47 6.07 13.02
C GLY A 175 -10.60 5.15 12.52
N ALA A 176 -11.60 4.85 13.38
CA ALA A 176 -12.78 4.08 12.99
C ALA A 176 -13.75 4.88 12.09
N GLN A 177 -13.66 6.21 12.09
CA GLN A 177 -14.49 7.09 11.26
C GLN A 177 -13.80 7.47 9.93
N GLY A 178 -12.53 7.11 9.74
CA GLY A 178 -11.80 7.47 8.55
C GLY A 178 -12.50 6.99 7.27
N HIS A 179 -12.76 7.93 6.35
CA HIS A 179 -13.49 7.72 5.09
C HIS A 179 -14.98 7.34 5.25
N ALA A 180 -15.55 7.51 6.46
CA ALA A 180 -16.98 7.28 6.67
C ALA A 180 -17.81 8.49 6.25
N ALA A 181 -19.09 8.26 5.87
CA ALA A 181 -20.04 9.35 5.71
C ALA A 181 -20.20 10.06 7.05
N ASN A 182 -20.21 11.41 7.03
CA ASN A 182 -20.31 12.27 8.23
C ASN A 182 -19.14 12.09 9.23
N GLU A 183 -17.94 11.83 8.71
CA GLU A 183 -16.72 11.86 9.51
C GLU A 183 -16.61 13.15 10.31
N SER A 184 -16.32 13.06 11.60
CA SER A 184 -16.26 14.18 12.51
C SER A 184 -15.12 14.05 13.51
N VAL A 185 -14.64 15.19 14.01
CA VAL A 185 -13.65 15.25 15.07
C VAL A 185 -14.07 16.29 16.12
N PRO A 186 -13.96 15.98 17.43
CA PRO A 186 -14.24 16.96 18.48
C PRO A 186 -13.27 18.14 18.43
N ILE A 187 -13.78 19.37 18.50
CA ILE A 187 -12.95 20.60 18.48
C ILE A 187 -11.93 20.57 19.63
N ALA A 188 -12.32 20.10 20.81
CA ALA A 188 -11.42 20.00 21.96
C ALA A 188 -10.20 19.11 21.68
N GLU A 189 -10.37 17.99 20.95
CA GLU A 189 -9.27 17.13 20.55
C GLU A 189 -8.35 17.80 19.51
N MET A 190 -8.92 18.64 18.63
CA MET A 190 -8.11 19.42 17.68
C MET A 190 -7.21 20.42 18.41
N VAL A 191 -7.76 21.15 19.41
CA VAL A 191 -7.02 22.12 20.21
C VAL A 191 -5.92 21.41 21.02
N GLU A 192 -6.25 20.30 21.67
CA GLU A 192 -5.27 19.49 22.42
C GLU A 192 -4.14 19.01 21.50
N ALA A 193 -4.47 18.43 20.36
CA ALA A 193 -3.48 17.92 19.43
C ALA A 193 -2.56 19.02 18.87
N ALA A 194 -3.11 20.20 18.55
CA ALA A 194 -2.34 21.35 18.10
C ALA A 194 -1.39 21.85 19.19
N GLY A 195 -1.84 21.91 20.45
CA GLY A 195 -1.01 22.29 21.59
C GLY A 195 0.17 21.31 21.81
N ILE A 196 -0.09 20.01 21.73
CA ILE A 196 0.95 18.97 21.81
C ILE A 196 1.97 19.15 20.69
N GLN A 197 1.52 19.27 19.44
CA GLN A 197 2.39 19.43 18.27
C GLN A 197 3.28 20.67 18.40
N LEU A 198 2.70 21.82 18.78
CA LEU A 198 3.44 23.06 18.97
C LEU A 198 4.56 22.90 20.01
N GLU A 199 4.25 22.30 21.15
CA GLU A 199 5.22 22.12 22.23
C GLU A 199 6.33 21.11 21.87
N VAL A 200 6.00 20.05 21.13
CA VAL A 200 7.00 19.11 20.59
C VAL A 200 7.96 19.84 19.66
N VAL A 201 7.43 20.65 18.72
CA VAL A 201 8.28 21.45 17.82
C VAL A 201 9.18 22.39 18.60
N ARG A 202 8.65 23.12 19.59
CA ARG A 202 9.46 24.02 20.44
C ARG A 202 10.63 23.30 21.10
N ARG A 203 10.38 22.14 21.67
CA ARG A 203 11.43 21.33 22.33
C ARG A 203 12.50 20.83 21.37
N LEU A 204 12.10 20.41 20.17
CA LEU A 204 13.03 19.89 19.20
C LEU A 204 13.86 20.97 18.49
N THR A 205 13.28 22.17 18.33
CA THR A 205 13.95 23.27 17.61
C THR A 205 14.60 24.32 18.52
N GLY A 206 14.29 24.32 19.82
CA GLY A 206 14.71 25.37 20.74
C GLY A 206 14.07 26.75 20.51
N ILE A 207 13.05 26.83 19.63
CA ILE A 207 12.35 28.09 19.32
C ILE A 207 11.30 28.36 20.41
N GLY A 208 11.40 29.51 21.07
CA GLY A 208 10.40 30.00 22.03
C GLY A 208 10.70 29.68 23.50
N GLY A 209 11.99 29.45 23.87
CA GLY A 209 12.50 29.51 25.24
C GLY A 209 12.81 30.94 25.64
#